data_a77bbefc07180e2424cffd9616026663
#
_entry.id   a77bbefc07180e2424cffd9616026663
#
_cell.length_a   1.000
_cell.length_b   1.000
_cell.length_c   1.000
_cell.angle_alpha   90.00
_cell.angle_beta   90.00
_cell.angle_gamma   90.00
#
_symmetry.space_group_name_H-M   'P 1'
#
loop_
_entity.id
_entity.type
_entity.pdbx_description
1 polymer ?
#
loop_
_entity_poly.entity_id
_entity_poly.type
_entity_poly.pdbx_seq_one_letter_code
_entity_poly.pdbx_strand_id
1 'polypeptide(L)'
;EPVYSGDPDLRKAGLALRTNVIKDIAKEGSTPQSYYMSFVKQDDPMSGFMDGVSDPRFSTGYFQLRNRMAMLVETHSWKEYPVRVRITRNTVVSVLDQVAKNGKGWQQAAYAADARAAKLGDKPVALSYRTTDKTQMVDFNGYAYTRKPSEISGALMTRYDESKPQVWHVPLREEVVADLEVKAPRAGYVVPAAYAAIVGEKLRQHGVAFRKLD
;
A
#
# COMPACT_ATOMS: atom_id res chain seq x y z
N GLU A 1 -0.67 -3.54 -1.25
CA GLU A 1 -0.29 -3.47 0.17
C GLU A 1 -1.40 -4.05 1.03
N PRO A 2 -1.08 -4.87 2.03
CA PRO A 2 -2.05 -5.27 3.03
C PRO A 2 -2.51 -4.03 3.79
N VAL A 3 -3.82 -3.88 3.97
CA VAL A 3 -4.40 -2.74 4.68
C VAL A 3 -4.22 -2.96 6.18
N TYR A 4 -3.09 -2.53 6.73
CA TYR A 4 -2.81 -2.68 8.17
C TYR A 4 -3.64 -1.71 9.02
N SER A 5 -3.95 -0.54 8.45
CA SER A 5 -4.62 0.56 9.15
C SER A 5 -6.14 0.59 8.97
N GLY A 6 -6.69 -0.26 8.11
CA GLY A 6 -8.08 -0.20 7.73
C GLY A 6 -9.00 -1.16 8.49
N ASP A 7 -10.26 -1.08 8.11
CA ASP A 7 -11.31 -1.98 8.64
C ASP A 7 -11.03 -3.45 8.29
N PRO A 8 -11.19 -4.39 9.21
CA PRO A 8 -10.88 -5.81 9.00
C PRO A 8 -11.62 -6.48 7.84
N ASP A 9 -12.88 -6.12 7.60
CA ASP A 9 -13.67 -6.68 6.50
C ASP A 9 -13.16 -6.19 5.14
N LEU A 10 -12.82 -4.89 5.06
CA LEU A 10 -12.20 -4.33 3.87
C LEU A 10 -10.79 -4.90 3.62
N ARG A 11 -10.02 -5.12 4.69
CA ARG A 11 -8.73 -5.80 4.60
C ARG A 11 -8.87 -7.20 3.99
N LYS A 12 -9.81 -7.99 4.47
CA LYS A 12 -10.10 -9.33 3.93
C LYS A 12 -10.48 -9.26 2.45
N ALA A 13 -11.35 -8.33 2.07
CA ALA A 13 -11.76 -8.11 0.69
C ALA A 13 -10.57 -7.67 -0.21
N GLY A 14 -9.74 -6.75 0.26
CA GLY A 14 -8.54 -6.28 -0.43
C GLY A 14 -7.50 -7.39 -0.66
N LEU A 15 -7.28 -8.24 0.34
CA LEU A 15 -6.40 -9.41 0.22
C LEU A 15 -6.91 -10.41 -0.83
N ALA A 16 -8.23 -10.67 -0.85
CA ALA A 16 -8.84 -11.54 -1.86
C ALA A 16 -8.72 -10.95 -3.27
N LEU A 17 -8.98 -9.64 -3.44
CA LEU A 17 -8.78 -8.93 -4.70
C LEU A 17 -7.33 -9.06 -5.18
N ARG A 18 -6.35 -8.75 -4.32
CA ARG A 18 -4.93 -8.87 -4.63
C ARG A 18 -4.58 -10.27 -5.12
N THR A 19 -4.98 -11.30 -4.37
CA THR A 19 -4.70 -12.70 -4.71
C THR A 19 -5.27 -13.09 -6.08
N ASN A 20 -6.49 -12.68 -6.38
CA ASN A 20 -7.13 -12.98 -7.65
C ASN A 20 -6.44 -12.25 -8.82
N VAL A 21 -6.13 -10.96 -8.67
CA VAL A 21 -5.44 -10.19 -9.70
C VAL A 21 -4.05 -10.78 -9.98
N ILE A 22 -3.27 -11.11 -8.94
CA ILE A 22 -1.97 -11.76 -9.09
C ILE A 22 -2.10 -13.07 -9.88
N LYS A 23 -3.09 -13.90 -9.54
CA LYS A 23 -3.34 -15.17 -10.24
C LYS A 23 -3.69 -14.95 -11.70
N ASP A 24 -4.51 -13.96 -12.01
CA ASP A 24 -4.94 -13.67 -13.38
C ASP A 24 -3.77 -13.17 -14.24
N ILE A 25 -2.96 -12.24 -13.70
CA ILE A 25 -1.79 -11.70 -14.41
C ILE A 25 -0.69 -12.75 -14.57
N ALA A 26 -0.51 -13.65 -13.61
CA ALA A 26 0.43 -14.75 -13.72
C ALA A 26 0.06 -15.73 -14.84
N LYS A 27 -1.23 -16.03 -15.04
CA LYS A 27 -1.71 -16.88 -16.15
C LYS A 27 -1.38 -16.31 -17.53
N GLU A 28 -1.20 -15.01 -17.65
CA GLU A 28 -0.85 -14.32 -18.88
C GLU A 28 0.67 -14.23 -19.12
N GLY A 29 1.46 -14.94 -18.31
CA GLY A 29 2.92 -15.00 -18.44
C GLY A 29 3.67 -13.83 -17.80
N SER A 30 2.99 -13.00 -16.99
CA SER A 30 3.64 -11.97 -16.18
C SER A 30 4.12 -12.56 -14.85
N THR A 31 5.07 -11.89 -14.19
CA THR A 31 5.61 -12.27 -12.88
C THR A 31 5.24 -11.22 -11.82
N PRO A 32 3.97 -11.16 -11.39
CA PRO A 32 3.52 -10.15 -10.44
C PRO A 32 4.11 -10.42 -9.05
N GLN A 33 4.38 -9.33 -8.33
CA GLN A 33 4.71 -9.37 -6.92
C GLN A 33 3.55 -8.84 -6.09
N SER A 34 3.40 -9.34 -4.86
CA SER A 34 2.28 -9.01 -3.99
C SER A 34 2.51 -7.80 -3.10
N TYR A 35 3.66 -7.16 -3.20
CA TYR A 35 4.08 -6.04 -2.34
C TYR A 35 4.90 -5.03 -3.15
N TYR A 36 4.88 -3.79 -2.70
CA TYR A 36 5.75 -2.73 -3.22
C TYR A 36 7.04 -2.74 -2.40
N MET A 37 8.12 -3.07 -3.06
CA MET A 37 9.37 -3.41 -2.41
C MET A 37 10.27 -2.21 -2.18
N SER A 38 10.86 -2.16 -0.98
CA SER A 38 12.09 -1.42 -0.74
C SER A 38 13.13 -2.38 -0.20
N PHE A 39 14.37 -2.26 -0.64
CA PHE A 39 15.45 -3.01 -0.01
C PHE A 39 15.67 -2.54 1.42
N VAL A 40 15.96 -3.47 2.33
CA VAL A 40 16.35 -3.13 3.72
C VAL A 40 17.62 -2.30 3.74
N LYS A 41 18.59 -2.63 2.88
CA LYS A 41 19.79 -1.81 2.61
C LYS A 41 19.79 -1.43 1.15
N GLN A 42 19.91 -0.12 0.90
CA GLN A 42 19.94 0.39 -0.46
C GLN A 42 20.97 -0.35 -1.33
N ASP A 43 20.58 -0.65 -2.57
CA ASP A 43 21.41 -1.37 -3.55
C ASP A 43 21.97 -2.73 -3.09
N ASP A 44 21.37 -3.37 -2.08
CA ASP A 44 21.78 -4.69 -1.62
C ASP A 44 20.63 -5.70 -1.74
N PRO A 45 20.50 -6.43 -2.85
CA PRO A 45 19.41 -7.38 -3.05
C PRO A 45 19.31 -8.44 -1.95
N MET A 46 20.45 -8.91 -1.42
CA MET A 46 20.49 -9.94 -0.38
C MET A 46 20.11 -9.41 1.00
N SER A 47 20.03 -8.10 1.18
CA SER A 47 19.46 -7.52 2.41
C SER A 47 17.97 -7.82 2.56
N GLY A 48 17.32 -8.24 1.48
CA GLY A 48 15.90 -8.51 1.44
C GLY A 48 15.04 -7.27 1.33
N PHE A 49 13.75 -7.46 1.56
CA PHE A 49 12.74 -6.44 1.33
C PHE A 49 12.02 -6.05 2.61
N MET A 50 11.49 -4.83 2.61
CA MET A 50 10.63 -4.32 3.65
C MET A 50 9.38 -3.70 3.01
N ASP A 51 8.21 -4.09 3.52
CA ASP A 51 6.92 -3.48 3.21
C ASP A 51 6.42 -2.66 4.41
N GLY A 52 5.47 -1.78 4.21
CA GLY A 52 4.96 -0.90 5.26
C GLY A 52 3.62 -0.27 4.91
N VAL A 53 3.15 0.64 5.76
CA VAL A 53 1.92 1.40 5.54
C VAL A 53 2.25 2.73 4.88
N SER A 54 1.59 3.01 3.77
CA SER A 54 1.73 4.29 3.08
C SER A 54 1.11 5.44 3.88
N ASP A 55 1.81 6.57 3.93
CA ASP A 55 1.29 7.81 4.52
C ASP A 55 0.01 8.29 3.81
N PRO A 56 -0.89 9.04 4.53
CA PRO A 56 -2.14 9.57 3.95
C PRO A 56 -1.96 10.49 2.73
N ARG A 57 -0.77 11.01 2.50
CA ARG A 57 -0.44 11.82 1.31
C ARG A 57 -0.38 11.02 0.03
N PHE A 58 -0.21 9.71 0.11
CA PHE A 58 -0.26 8.79 -1.02
C PHE A 58 -1.67 8.25 -1.21
N SER A 59 -2.07 8.00 -2.44
CA SER A 59 -3.43 7.55 -2.75
C SER A 59 -3.81 6.26 -2.01
N THR A 60 -2.92 5.30 -1.91
CA THR A 60 -3.17 4.05 -1.17
C THR A 60 -3.46 4.31 0.31
N GLY A 61 -2.63 5.09 0.99
CA GLY A 61 -2.85 5.46 2.39
C GLY A 61 -4.13 6.29 2.59
N TYR A 62 -4.39 7.26 1.71
CA TYR A 62 -5.60 8.08 1.76
C TYR A 62 -6.88 7.26 1.63
N PHE A 63 -6.98 6.42 0.61
CA PHE A 63 -8.19 5.61 0.40
C PHE A 63 -8.42 4.61 1.53
N GLN A 64 -7.36 4.07 2.14
CA GLN A 64 -7.49 3.23 3.33
C GLN A 64 -8.14 3.97 4.50
N LEU A 65 -7.69 5.19 4.79
CA LEU A 65 -8.29 6.03 5.83
C LEU A 65 -9.74 6.43 5.52
N ARG A 66 -10.11 6.41 4.26
CA ARG A 66 -11.49 6.66 3.79
C ARG A 66 -12.33 5.40 3.70
N ASN A 67 -11.88 4.28 4.24
CA ASN A 67 -12.54 2.97 4.13
C ASN A 67 -12.85 2.58 2.68
N ARG A 68 -11.92 2.83 1.78
CA ARG A 68 -12.03 2.47 0.37
C ARG A 68 -10.83 1.60 -0.02
N MET A 69 -11.10 0.56 -0.81
CA MET A 69 -10.02 -0.24 -1.37
C MET A 69 -9.29 0.55 -2.44
N ALA A 70 -7.96 0.46 -2.42
CA ALA A 70 -7.09 0.99 -3.45
C ALA A 70 -5.99 -0.02 -3.75
N MET A 71 -5.53 -0.03 -4.98
CA MET A 71 -4.42 -0.86 -5.42
C MET A 71 -3.44 0.01 -6.20
N LEU A 72 -2.19 0.03 -5.76
CA LEU A 72 -1.09 0.57 -6.55
C LEU A 72 -0.62 -0.53 -7.51
N VAL A 73 -0.49 -0.18 -8.78
CA VAL A 73 0.03 -1.06 -9.82
C VAL A 73 1.28 -0.42 -10.41
N GLU A 74 2.41 -1.05 -10.16
CA GLU A 74 3.69 -0.65 -10.72
C GLU A 74 4.10 -1.63 -11.81
N THR A 75 4.35 -1.11 -13.01
CA THR A 75 4.97 -1.88 -14.09
C THR A 75 6.42 -1.45 -14.23
N HIS A 76 7.32 -2.42 -14.23
CA HIS A 76 8.77 -2.16 -14.18
C HIS A 76 9.23 -1.26 -15.32
N SER A 77 9.87 -0.13 -15.01
CA SER A 77 10.25 0.91 -15.98
C SER A 77 11.26 0.43 -17.05
N TRP A 78 12.03 -0.61 -16.77
CA TRP A 78 12.97 -1.19 -17.73
C TRP A 78 12.30 -2.04 -18.82
N LYS A 79 11.04 -2.44 -18.63
CA LYS A 79 10.30 -3.16 -19.66
C LYS A 79 9.88 -2.20 -20.77
N GLU A 80 9.87 -2.69 -22.00
CA GLU A 80 9.44 -1.92 -23.16
C GLU A 80 8.01 -1.41 -23.01
N TYR A 81 7.73 -0.27 -23.60
CA TYR A 81 6.44 0.41 -23.47
C TYR A 81 5.23 -0.49 -23.83
N PRO A 82 5.23 -1.26 -24.95
CA PRO A 82 4.11 -2.14 -25.27
C PRO A 82 3.86 -3.22 -24.21
N VAL A 83 4.92 -3.74 -23.60
CA VAL A 83 4.83 -4.73 -22.50
C VAL A 83 4.17 -4.10 -21.28
N ARG A 84 4.59 -2.90 -20.89
CA ARG A 84 4.01 -2.17 -19.75
C ARG A 84 2.53 -1.86 -19.98
N VAL A 85 2.16 -1.39 -21.18
CA VAL A 85 0.77 -1.12 -21.54
C VAL A 85 -0.08 -2.39 -21.45
N ARG A 86 0.40 -3.51 -22.00
CA ARG A 86 -0.31 -4.79 -21.95
C ARG A 86 -0.55 -5.25 -20.51
N ILE A 87 0.48 -5.23 -19.68
CA ILE A 87 0.38 -5.67 -18.26
C ILE A 87 -0.61 -4.76 -17.51
N THR A 88 -0.50 -3.45 -17.66
CA THR A 88 -1.40 -2.49 -16.99
C THR A 88 -2.85 -2.70 -17.45
N ARG A 89 -3.08 -2.82 -18.76
CA ARG A 89 -4.41 -3.11 -19.30
C ARG A 89 -4.99 -4.40 -18.70
N ASN A 90 -4.22 -5.47 -18.70
CA ASN A 90 -4.68 -6.77 -18.20
C ASN A 90 -5.00 -6.71 -16.70
N THR A 91 -4.18 -5.98 -15.92
CA THR A 91 -4.46 -5.72 -14.51
C THR A 91 -5.78 -4.97 -14.33
N VAL A 92 -6.02 -3.91 -15.11
CA VAL A 92 -7.27 -3.14 -15.06
C VAL A 92 -8.47 -4.03 -15.40
N VAL A 93 -8.37 -4.85 -16.44
CA VAL A 93 -9.43 -5.79 -16.83
C VAL A 93 -9.71 -6.78 -15.70
N SER A 94 -8.69 -7.40 -15.12
CA SER A 94 -8.87 -8.31 -13.97
C SER A 94 -9.55 -7.61 -12.79
N VAL A 95 -9.16 -6.37 -12.47
CA VAL A 95 -9.83 -5.60 -11.39
C VAL A 95 -11.30 -5.35 -11.73
N LEU A 96 -11.63 -4.95 -12.98
CA LEU A 96 -13.01 -4.73 -13.40
C LEU A 96 -13.86 -6.01 -13.31
N ASP A 97 -13.31 -7.15 -13.70
CA ASP A 97 -13.98 -8.46 -13.56
C ASP A 97 -14.24 -8.80 -12.08
N GLN A 98 -13.29 -8.52 -11.20
CA GLN A 98 -13.49 -8.71 -9.75
C GLN A 98 -14.55 -7.74 -9.19
N VAL A 99 -14.57 -6.50 -9.65
CA VAL A 99 -15.59 -5.50 -9.28
C VAL A 99 -16.98 -5.96 -9.75
N ALA A 100 -17.08 -6.43 -10.98
CA ALA A 100 -18.36 -6.93 -11.51
C ALA A 100 -18.93 -8.10 -10.67
N LYS A 101 -18.06 -8.97 -10.17
CA LYS A 101 -18.46 -10.13 -9.36
C LYS A 101 -18.76 -9.77 -7.90
N ASN A 102 -17.96 -8.88 -7.29
CA ASN A 102 -17.91 -8.68 -5.85
C ASN A 102 -18.25 -7.25 -5.40
N GLY A 103 -18.39 -6.31 -6.34
CA GLY A 103 -18.46 -4.87 -6.04
C GLY A 103 -19.60 -4.48 -5.10
N LYS A 104 -20.77 -5.13 -5.23
CA LYS A 104 -21.90 -4.88 -4.31
C LYS A 104 -21.54 -5.22 -2.85
N GLY A 105 -20.88 -6.36 -2.63
CA GLY A 105 -20.44 -6.77 -1.29
C GLY A 105 -19.35 -5.83 -0.75
N TRP A 106 -18.42 -5.39 -1.59
CA TRP A 106 -17.37 -4.45 -1.21
C TRP A 106 -17.92 -3.07 -0.85
N GLN A 107 -18.92 -2.60 -1.60
CA GLN A 107 -19.61 -1.35 -1.29
C GLN A 107 -20.34 -1.43 0.06
N GLN A 108 -21.01 -2.54 0.35
CA GLN A 108 -21.66 -2.78 1.65
C GLN A 108 -20.63 -2.81 2.78
N ALA A 109 -19.50 -3.49 2.59
CA ALA A 109 -18.41 -3.51 3.57
C ALA A 109 -17.84 -2.13 3.83
N ALA A 110 -17.66 -1.31 2.77
CA ALA A 110 -17.20 0.08 2.90
C ALA A 110 -18.16 0.95 3.71
N TYR A 111 -19.46 0.86 3.45
CA TYR A 111 -20.47 1.61 4.23
C TYR A 111 -20.54 1.12 5.68
N ALA A 112 -20.42 -0.17 5.92
CA ALA A 112 -20.35 -0.72 7.29
C ALA A 112 -19.09 -0.23 8.03
N ALA A 113 -17.95 -0.15 7.33
CA ALA A 113 -16.72 0.41 7.88
C ALA A 113 -16.85 1.90 8.22
N ASP A 114 -17.49 2.70 7.35
CA ASP A 114 -17.80 4.11 7.64
C ASP A 114 -18.65 4.25 8.90
N ALA A 115 -19.68 3.41 9.05
CA ALA A 115 -20.54 3.40 10.23
C ALA A 115 -19.78 3.00 11.52
N ARG A 116 -18.82 2.08 11.43
CA ARG A 116 -17.92 1.73 12.55
C ARG A 116 -16.95 2.86 12.88
N ALA A 117 -16.38 3.49 11.88
CA ALA A 117 -15.46 4.63 12.04
C ALA A 117 -16.14 5.84 12.71
N ALA A 118 -17.43 6.05 12.49
CA ALA A 118 -18.19 7.09 13.17
C ALA A 118 -18.39 6.84 14.70
N LYS A 119 -18.04 5.64 15.19
CA LYS A 119 -18.23 5.23 16.60
C LYS A 119 -16.89 4.95 17.31
N LEU A 120 -15.85 5.70 16.96
CA LEU A 120 -14.50 5.50 17.52
C LEU A 120 -14.28 6.22 18.87
N GLY A 121 -15.21 7.01 19.37
CA GLY A 121 -15.06 7.73 20.64
C GLY A 121 -14.52 6.81 21.75
N ASP A 122 -13.48 7.23 22.48
CA ASP A 122 -12.69 6.52 23.51
C ASP A 122 -11.94 5.26 23.04
N LYS A 123 -12.03 4.88 21.78
CA LYS A 123 -11.28 3.75 21.25
C LYS A 123 -9.87 4.17 20.86
N PRO A 124 -8.87 3.29 20.99
CA PRO A 124 -7.54 3.56 20.47
C PRO A 124 -7.59 3.65 18.93
N VAL A 125 -6.87 4.63 18.40
CA VAL A 125 -6.67 4.84 16.96
C VAL A 125 -5.19 4.99 16.71
N ALA A 126 -4.64 4.17 15.83
CA ALA A 126 -3.26 4.28 15.42
C ALA A 126 -3.10 5.48 14.48
N LEU A 127 -2.13 6.34 14.78
CA LEU A 127 -1.76 7.50 13.95
C LEU A 127 -0.50 7.24 13.12
N SER A 128 0.38 6.35 13.58
CA SER A 128 1.51 5.87 12.81
C SER A 128 1.73 4.38 13.00
N TYR A 129 2.49 3.80 12.07
CA TYR A 129 2.80 2.39 12.03
C TYR A 129 4.28 2.20 11.82
N ARG A 130 4.82 1.07 12.26
CA ARG A 130 6.19 0.66 11.97
C ARG A 130 6.24 -0.80 11.56
N THR A 131 7.14 -1.13 10.66
CA THR A 131 7.48 -2.51 10.34
C THR A 131 8.41 -3.07 11.40
N THR A 132 8.16 -4.29 11.84
CA THR A 132 9.01 -4.97 12.82
C THR A 132 10.23 -5.61 12.17
N ASP A 133 11.16 -6.09 12.98
CA ASP A 133 12.33 -6.82 12.49
C ASP A 133 12.05 -8.29 12.16
N LYS A 134 10.81 -8.76 12.37
CA LYS A 134 10.42 -10.12 12.03
C LYS A 134 10.48 -10.34 10.53
N THR A 135 11.14 -11.41 10.13
CA THR A 135 11.34 -11.76 8.74
C THR A 135 10.70 -13.10 8.40
N GLN A 136 10.30 -13.24 7.15
CA GLN A 136 10.05 -14.53 6.51
C GLN A 136 10.87 -14.63 5.23
N MET A 137 11.31 -15.82 4.89
CA MET A 137 12.03 -16.03 3.63
C MET A 137 11.04 -16.11 2.49
N VAL A 138 11.37 -15.40 1.39
CA VAL A 138 10.54 -15.39 0.17
C VAL A 138 11.41 -15.63 -1.06
N ASP A 139 10.81 -16.27 -2.05
CA ASP A 139 11.40 -16.41 -3.36
C ASP A 139 10.99 -15.23 -4.24
N PHE A 140 11.99 -14.52 -4.74
CA PHE A 140 11.81 -13.36 -5.60
C PHE A 140 12.42 -13.59 -6.97
N ASN A 141 11.65 -13.37 -8.04
CA ASN A 141 12.13 -13.46 -9.42
C ASN A 141 12.99 -12.25 -9.75
N GLY A 142 14.27 -12.37 -9.58
CA GLY A 142 15.28 -11.36 -9.87
C GLY A 142 16.16 -11.72 -11.06
N TYR A 143 17.33 -11.11 -11.10
CA TYR A 143 18.36 -11.33 -12.12
C TYR A 143 19.71 -11.57 -11.44
N ALA A 144 20.64 -12.18 -12.15
CA ALA A 144 22.04 -12.16 -11.74
C ALA A 144 22.52 -10.70 -11.63
N TYR A 145 23.40 -10.43 -10.70
CA TYR A 145 23.93 -9.09 -10.52
C TYR A 145 25.40 -9.10 -10.08
N THR A 146 26.05 -7.97 -10.27
CA THR A 146 27.39 -7.68 -9.76
C THR A 146 27.35 -6.41 -8.91
N ARG A 147 28.18 -6.35 -7.88
CA ARG A 147 28.35 -5.15 -7.06
C ARG A 147 29.78 -4.64 -7.19
N LYS A 148 29.93 -3.40 -7.59
CA LYS A 148 31.23 -2.74 -7.75
C LYS A 148 31.18 -1.31 -7.19
N PRO A 149 32.29 -0.80 -6.65
CA PRO A 149 32.37 0.60 -6.27
C PRO A 149 32.11 1.51 -7.50
N SER A 150 31.34 2.55 -7.30
CA SER A 150 31.15 3.62 -8.28
C SER A 150 32.46 4.41 -8.42
N GLU A 151 32.88 4.65 -9.64
CA GLU A 151 34.05 5.50 -9.92
C GLU A 151 33.85 6.97 -9.51
N ILE A 152 32.58 7.39 -9.34
CA ILE A 152 32.23 8.77 -8.96
C ILE A 152 32.13 8.91 -7.45
N SER A 153 31.34 8.04 -6.80
CA SER A 153 30.99 8.19 -5.38
C SER A 153 31.76 7.21 -4.44
N GLY A 154 32.40 6.18 -4.99
CA GLY A 154 32.99 5.10 -4.23
C GLY A 154 31.97 4.14 -3.57
N ALA A 155 30.70 4.48 -3.57
CA ALA A 155 29.65 3.62 -3.01
C ALA A 155 29.45 2.38 -3.89
N LEU A 156 29.06 1.25 -3.27
CA LEU A 156 28.72 0.04 -4.02
C LEU A 156 27.47 0.29 -4.88
N MET A 157 27.59 0.00 -6.16
CA MET A 157 26.49 -0.03 -7.12
C MET A 157 26.16 -1.45 -7.51
N THR A 158 24.87 -1.77 -7.61
CA THR A 158 24.37 -3.04 -8.13
C THR A 158 24.05 -2.89 -9.62
N ARG A 159 24.55 -3.80 -10.43
CA ARG A 159 24.22 -3.89 -11.86
C ARG A 159 23.59 -5.25 -12.13
N TYR A 160 22.39 -5.24 -12.64
CA TYR A 160 21.61 -6.43 -12.97
C TYR A 160 21.89 -6.88 -14.41
N ASP A 161 21.95 -8.19 -14.61
CA ASP A 161 22.05 -8.83 -15.92
C ASP A 161 20.70 -9.45 -16.28
N GLU A 162 19.86 -8.70 -17.02
CA GLU A 162 18.52 -9.13 -17.40
C GLU A 162 18.50 -10.36 -18.33
N SER A 163 19.65 -10.70 -18.93
CA SER A 163 19.78 -11.93 -19.73
C SER A 163 19.86 -13.20 -18.87
N LYS A 164 20.03 -13.04 -17.54
CA LYS A 164 20.22 -14.15 -16.59
C LYS A 164 19.20 -14.08 -15.45
N PRO A 165 17.93 -14.43 -15.71
CA PRO A 165 16.93 -14.54 -14.64
C PRO A 165 17.37 -15.56 -13.57
N GLN A 166 17.11 -15.23 -12.32
CA GLN A 166 17.33 -16.14 -11.18
C GLN A 166 16.35 -15.88 -10.06
N VAL A 167 16.12 -16.86 -9.22
CA VAL A 167 15.33 -16.71 -8.01
C VAL A 167 16.24 -16.29 -6.86
N TRP A 168 15.88 -15.21 -6.17
CA TRP A 168 16.55 -14.81 -4.94
C TRP A 168 15.75 -15.33 -3.75
N HIS A 169 16.38 -16.07 -2.88
CA HIS A 169 15.81 -16.48 -1.59
C HIS A 169 16.23 -15.48 -0.53
N VAL A 170 15.35 -14.53 -0.20
CA VAL A 170 15.69 -13.33 0.59
C VAL A 170 14.67 -13.07 1.69
N PRO A 171 15.08 -12.40 2.80
CA PRO A 171 14.15 -12.06 3.86
C PRO A 171 13.17 -10.94 3.44
N LEU A 172 11.91 -11.09 3.81
CA LEU A 172 10.86 -10.07 3.72
C LEU A 172 10.42 -9.68 5.12
N ARG A 173 10.42 -8.39 5.42
CA ARG A 173 9.81 -7.79 6.61
C ARG A 173 8.47 -7.21 6.20
N GLU A 174 7.36 -7.80 6.67
CA GLU A 174 6.01 -7.34 6.34
C GLU A 174 5.09 -7.28 7.58
N GLU A 175 5.59 -7.65 8.76
CA GLU A 175 4.81 -7.49 9.97
C GLU A 175 4.79 -6.03 10.40
N VAL A 176 3.59 -5.44 10.37
CA VAL A 176 3.38 -4.04 10.74
C VAL A 176 2.57 -3.96 12.01
N VAL A 177 3.00 -3.10 12.92
CA VAL A 177 2.33 -2.82 14.20
C VAL A 177 2.08 -1.32 14.34
N ALA A 178 1.08 -0.96 15.15
CA ALA A 178 0.89 0.43 15.54
C ALA A 178 2.13 0.94 16.29
N ASP A 179 2.55 2.16 15.96
CA ASP A 179 3.69 2.84 16.59
C ASP A 179 3.22 3.93 17.54
N LEU A 180 2.29 4.76 17.09
CA LEU A 180 1.63 5.77 17.91
C LEU A 180 0.13 5.53 17.94
N GLU A 181 -0.43 5.36 19.12
CA GLU A 181 -1.88 5.24 19.32
C GLU A 181 -2.39 6.36 20.22
N VAL A 182 -3.56 6.88 19.91
CA VAL A 182 -4.27 7.87 20.71
C VAL A 182 -5.73 7.44 20.91
N LYS A 183 -6.35 7.88 21.99
CA LYS A 183 -7.80 7.70 22.16
C LYS A 183 -8.54 8.73 21.32
N ALA A 184 -9.45 8.27 20.46
CA ALA A 184 -10.34 9.17 19.72
C ALA A 184 -11.24 9.96 20.69
N PRO A 185 -11.40 11.27 20.52
CA PRO A 185 -12.27 12.08 21.39
C PRO A 185 -13.73 11.67 21.19
N ARG A 186 -14.53 11.72 22.27
CA ARG A 186 -15.97 11.37 22.23
C ARG A 186 -16.81 12.33 21.41
N ALA A 187 -16.54 13.63 21.55
CA ALA A 187 -17.37 14.68 20.98
C ALA A 187 -16.83 15.25 19.67
N GLY A 188 -15.57 15.05 19.36
CA GLY A 188 -14.90 15.61 18.17
C GLY A 188 -13.75 16.55 18.52
N TYR A 189 -13.40 17.40 17.58
CA TYR A 189 -12.28 18.33 17.69
C TYR A 189 -12.78 19.78 17.60
N VAL A 190 -12.18 20.65 18.39
CA VAL A 190 -12.39 22.10 18.29
C VAL A 190 -11.15 22.72 17.65
N VAL A 191 -11.35 23.46 16.57
CA VAL A 191 -10.27 24.17 15.86
C VAL A 191 -10.27 25.62 16.30
N PRO A 192 -9.15 26.15 16.85
CA PRO A 192 -9.04 27.57 17.20
C PRO A 192 -9.29 28.49 16.02
N ALA A 193 -9.89 29.67 16.28
CA ALA A 193 -10.28 30.64 15.25
C ALA A 193 -9.14 30.99 14.27
N ALA A 194 -7.90 31.10 14.75
CA ALA A 194 -6.72 31.40 13.95
C ALA A 194 -6.48 30.38 12.82
N TYR A 195 -6.91 29.14 12.99
CA TYR A 195 -6.74 28.05 12.01
C TYR A 195 -8.04 27.67 11.30
N ALA A 196 -9.17 28.29 11.68
CA ALA A 196 -10.50 27.86 11.23
C ALA A 196 -10.65 27.92 9.71
N ALA A 197 -10.09 28.95 9.05
CA ALA A 197 -10.18 29.09 7.60
C ALA A 197 -9.47 27.96 6.86
N ILE A 198 -8.19 27.71 7.18
CA ILE A 198 -7.36 26.70 6.48
C ILE A 198 -7.87 25.29 6.78
N VAL A 199 -8.20 24.98 8.04
CA VAL A 199 -8.70 23.66 8.43
C VAL A 199 -10.10 23.42 7.86
N GLY A 200 -10.99 24.40 7.92
CA GLY A 200 -12.34 24.31 7.37
C GLY A 200 -12.33 24.06 5.86
N GLU A 201 -11.39 24.68 5.12
CA GLU A 201 -11.22 24.42 3.70
C GLU A 201 -10.81 22.96 3.44
N LYS A 202 -9.83 22.43 4.21
CA LYS A 202 -9.41 21.03 4.10
C LYS A 202 -10.55 20.07 4.45
N LEU A 203 -11.30 20.34 5.51
CA LEU A 203 -12.44 19.49 5.88
C LEU A 203 -13.49 19.44 4.77
N ARG A 204 -13.79 20.57 4.09
CA ARG A 204 -14.69 20.60 2.93
C ARG A 204 -14.16 19.79 1.76
N GLN A 205 -12.89 19.96 1.41
CA GLN A 205 -12.24 19.20 0.32
C GLN A 205 -12.30 17.70 0.55
N HIS A 206 -12.22 17.26 1.81
CA HIS A 206 -12.28 15.85 2.20
C HIS A 206 -13.68 15.36 2.57
N GLY A 207 -14.73 16.19 2.42
CA GLY A 207 -16.10 15.81 2.75
C GLY A 207 -16.32 15.50 4.23
N VAL A 208 -15.53 16.10 5.12
CA VAL A 208 -15.69 15.96 6.58
C VAL A 208 -16.66 17.01 7.09
N ALA A 209 -17.72 16.55 7.76
CA ALA A 209 -18.72 17.47 8.33
C ALA A 209 -18.13 18.25 9.52
N PHE A 210 -18.41 19.55 9.55
CA PHE A 210 -18.04 20.43 10.65
C PHE A 210 -19.05 21.59 10.76
N ARG A 211 -19.04 22.28 11.89
CA ARG A 211 -19.83 23.50 12.12
C ARG A 211 -18.94 24.60 12.67
N LYS A 212 -19.28 25.84 12.36
CA LYS A 212 -18.70 27.01 13.02
C LYS A 212 -19.32 27.12 14.40
N LEU A 213 -18.53 27.42 15.40
CA LEU A 213 -18.95 27.81 16.73
C LEU A 213 -18.90 29.33 16.81
N ASP A 214 -19.95 29.93 17.37
CA ASP A 214 -20.04 31.36 17.65
C ASP A 214 -19.21 31.72 18.89
#